data_442b07f65f16b83a51c059c93d05e1a2
#
_entry.id   442b07f65f16b83a51c059c93d05e1a2
#
_cell.length_a   1.000
_cell.length_b   1.000
_cell.length_c   1.000
_cell.angle_alpha   90.00
_cell.angle_beta   90.00
_cell.angle_gamma   90.00
#
_symmetry.space_group_name_H-M   'P 1'
#
loop_
_entity.id
_entity.type
_entity.pdbx_description
1 polymer ?
#
loop_
_entity_poly.entity_id
_entity_poly.type
_entity_poly.pdbx_seq_one_letter_code
_entity_poly.pdbx_strand_id
1 'polypeptide(L)'
;MAIRRIFKQDEFREIGFGNKVVESNQRLMNKDGSSNVRRKGLPFFQSVSIYQTLITMPWWKFNLLVFFFYITVNLIFALLYYFIDPNHINGMEYTSELEKFAEVFFFSAQSLTTVGYGRLNPTGYFNSTLASVESLIGLLGFALATGLLYGRFSRPIAKILFSKNMVIAPYKGISALMFRIANRTKSELVDIQASVILSYVIEENGKSVRKFSNLKLELTKVNLLSMSWTTVHPIDEESPMYGWKEEDFRKNDLEVLALLQAYEETFSQTVHTRTSYTNEELRYGAKFISMMEAGPNGSVILAFDKMDSFTKVNLEEEMIRTA
;
A
#
# COMPACT_ATOMS: atom_id res chain seq x y z
N MET A 1 -11.28 43.04 -25.81
CA MET A 1 -10.14 42.35 -26.46
C MET A 1 -9.82 41.12 -25.62
N ALA A 2 -10.35 39.97 -26.01
CA ALA A 2 -10.22 38.74 -25.25
C ALA A 2 -8.87 38.10 -25.56
N ILE A 3 -7.96 38.07 -24.60
CA ILE A 3 -6.69 37.37 -24.72
C ILE A 3 -7.01 35.85 -24.62
N ARG A 4 -7.00 35.17 -25.75
CA ARG A 4 -7.02 33.72 -25.86
C ARG A 4 -5.72 33.20 -25.27
N ARG A 5 -5.74 32.73 -24.02
CA ARG A 5 -4.63 32.00 -23.42
C ARG A 5 -4.47 30.67 -24.16
N ILE A 6 -3.42 30.55 -24.91
CA ILE A 6 -2.96 29.30 -25.52
C ILE A 6 -2.34 28.48 -24.36
N PHE A 7 -3.14 27.64 -23.73
CA PHE A 7 -2.59 26.61 -22.85
C PHE A 7 -1.81 25.61 -23.69
N LYS A 8 -0.53 25.42 -23.40
CA LYS A 8 0.31 24.41 -24.03
C LYS A 8 -0.34 23.04 -23.84
N GLN A 9 -0.72 22.44 -24.95
CA GLN A 9 -1.42 21.14 -25.06
C GLN A 9 -0.54 19.93 -24.67
N ASP A 10 0.72 20.15 -24.26
CA ASP A 10 1.72 19.09 -24.09
C ASP A 10 1.79 18.48 -22.67
N GLU A 11 1.11 19.04 -21.68
CA GLU A 11 1.16 18.53 -20.29
C GLU A 11 0.23 17.34 -20.00
N PHE A 12 -0.62 16.96 -20.94
CA PHE A 12 -1.70 15.99 -20.70
C PHE A 12 -1.37 14.52 -20.99
N ARG A 13 -0.17 14.20 -21.49
CA ARG A 13 0.11 12.88 -22.09
C ARG A 13 0.55 11.76 -21.15
N GLU A 14 0.88 12.04 -19.88
CA GLU A 14 1.56 11.02 -19.04
C GLU A 14 0.90 10.68 -17.69
N ILE A 15 -0.37 11.06 -17.44
CA ILE A 15 -0.99 10.85 -16.13
C ILE A 15 -1.52 9.42 -15.93
N GLY A 16 -1.59 8.60 -16.98
CA GLY A 16 -1.99 7.18 -16.89
C GLY A 16 -3.49 6.93 -16.68
N PHE A 17 -4.33 7.97 -16.59
CA PHE A 17 -5.78 7.82 -16.41
C PHE A 17 -6.60 7.81 -17.71
N GLY A 18 -5.96 7.95 -18.87
CA GLY A 18 -6.63 8.01 -20.17
C GLY A 18 -7.43 9.29 -20.40
N ASN A 19 -7.54 9.72 -21.67
CA ASN A 19 -8.19 10.98 -22.06
C ASN A 19 -9.72 10.95 -22.03
N LYS A 20 -10.34 9.82 -21.73
CA LYS A 20 -11.79 9.62 -21.64
C LYS A 20 -12.16 9.06 -20.28
N VAL A 21 -11.95 9.84 -19.21
CA VAL A 21 -12.52 9.50 -17.92
C VAL A 21 -13.99 9.85 -17.96
N VAL A 22 -14.80 8.83 -17.74
CA VAL A 22 -16.25 8.83 -17.72
C VAL A 22 -16.80 10.00 -16.88
N GLU A 23 -17.92 10.56 -17.32
CA GLU A 23 -18.82 11.48 -16.61
C GLU A 23 -19.28 10.85 -15.28
N SER A 24 -18.44 10.81 -14.26
CA SER A 24 -18.86 10.32 -12.95
C SER A 24 -18.18 11.11 -11.86
N ASN A 25 -18.97 11.60 -10.91
CA ASN A 25 -18.56 12.16 -9.62
C ASN A 25 -17.87 11.09 -8.73
N GLN A 26 -17.13 10.14 -9.33
CA GLN A 26 -16.50 9.05 -8.62
C GLN A 26 -15.03 9.34 -8.41
N ARG A 27 -14.58 9.14 -7.18
CA ARG A 27 -13.18 9.21 -6.77
C ARG A 27 -12.33 8.25 -7.62
N LEU A 28 -11.26 8.76 -8.24
CA LEU A 28 -10.35 7.98 -9.10
C LEU A 28 -9.42 7.08 -8.27
N MET A 29 -9.01 7.57 -7.12
CA MET A 29 -8.13 6.87 -6.18
C MET A 29 -8.72 6.93 -4.78
N ASN A 30 -8.74 5.80 -4.07
CA ASN A 30 -9.19 5.76 -2.68
C ASN A 30 -8.20 6.49 -1.76
N LYS A 31 -8.66 6.86 -0.56
CA LYS A 31 -7.83 7.56 0.45
C LYS A 31 -6.59 6.76 0.87
N ASP A 32 -6.68 5.43 0.84
CA ASP A 32 -5.58 4.50 1.12
C ASP A 32 -4.59 4.34 -0.05
N GLY A 33 -4.80 5.08 -1.15
CA GLY A 33 -3.98 5.02 -2.35
C GLY A 33 -4.30 3.85 -3.28
N SER A 34 -5.28 3.02 -2.98
CA SER A 34 -5.73 1.98 -3.91
C SER A 34 -6.49 2.58 -5.10
N SER A 35 -6.37 1.95 -6.27
CA SER A 35 -7.08 2.40 -7.47
C SER A 35 -8.56 2.01 -7.38
N ASN A 36 -9.47 2.97 -7.62
CA ASN A 36 -10.91 2.72 -7.69
C ASN A 36 -11.35 2.26 -9.11
N VAL A 37 -10.53 1.45 -9.76
CA VAL A 37 -10.78 0.94 -11.11
C VAL A 37 -11.10 -0.55 -11.08
N ARG A 38 -12.27 -0.93 -11.59
CA ARG A 38 -12.66 -2.33 -11.79
C ARG A 38 -12.31 -2.79 -13.20
N ARG A 39 -11.46 -3.81 -13.30
CA ARG A 39 -11.10 -4.42 -14.57
C ARG A 39 -12.11 -5.50 -14.95
N LYS A 40 -12.71 -5.40 -16.16
CA LYS A 40 -13.62 -6.41 -16.73
C LYS A 40 -12.96 -7.04 -17.96
N GLY A 41 -13.29 -8.31 -18.24
CA GLY A 41 -12.84 -8.98 -19.47
C GLY A 41 -11.53 -9.75 -19.37
N LEU A 42 -10.89 -9.80 -18.20
CA LEU A 42 -9.72 -10.65 -18.00
C LEU A 42 -10.14 -12.00 -17.38
N PRO A 43 -9.61 -13.13 -17.89
CA PRO A 43 -9.78 -14.44 -17.25
C PRO A 43 -9.20 -14.41 -15.83
N PHE A 44 -9.83 -15.12 -14.90
CA PHE A 44 -9.43 -15.14 -13.48
C PHE A 44 -7.93 -15.48 -13.29
N PHE A 45 -7.44 -16.52 -13.98
CA PHE A 45 -6.04 -16.96 -13.88
C PHE A 45 -5.01 -15.96 -14.41
N GLN A 46 -5.41 -15.05 -15.31
CA GLN A 46 -4.51 -13.99 -15.82
C GLN A 46 -4.52 -12.75 -14.92
N SER A 47 -5.57 -12.59 -14.11
CA SER A 47 -5.72 -11.43 -13.22
C SER A 47 -5.07 -11.63 -11.86
N VAL A 48 -4.76 -12.87 -11.46
CA VAL A 48 -4.24 -13.22 -10.13
C VAL A 48 -2.80 -13.71 -10.23
N SER A 49 -1.87 -12.96 -9.67
CA SER A 49 -0.51 -13.44 -9.41
C SER A 49 -0.49 -14.20 -8.08
N ILE A 50 -0.32 -15.54 -8.15
CA ILE A 50 -0.24 -16.40 -6.96
C ILE A 50 0.86 -15.92 -6.02
N TYR A 51 2.06 -15.66 -6.55
CA TYR A 51 3.18 -15.15 -5.76
C TYR A 51 2.83 -13.84 -5.05
N GLN A 52 2.29 -12.85 -5.78
CA GLN A 52 1.89 -11.58 -5.20
C GLN A 52 0.85 -11.77 -4.10
N THR A 53 -0.15 -12.63 -4.31
CA THR A 53 -1.18 -12.92 -3.31
C THR A 53 -0.58 -13.51 -2.04
N LEU A 54 0.33 -14.48 -2.17
CA LEU A 54 0.99 -15.14 -1.04
C LEU A 54 1.85 -14.18 -0.22
N ILE A 55 2.58 -13.26 -0.86
CA ILE A 55 3.44 -12.31 -0.14
C ILE A 55 2.69 -11.10 0.43
N THR A 56 1.45 -10.80 -0.05
CA THR A 56 0.68 -9.63 0.40
C THR A 56 -0.45 -9.94 1.36
N MET A 57 -0.88 -11.20 1.45
CA MET A 57 -1.97 -11.59 2.35
C MET A 57 -1.63 -11.35 3.83
N PRO A 58 -2.62 -11.13 4.72
CA PRO A 58 -2.39 -11.02 6.17
C PRO A 58 -1.62 -12.22 6.75
N TRP A 59 -0.78 -11.99 7.76
CA TRP A 59 0.06 -13.02 8.38
C TRP A 59 -0.71 -14.23 8.88
N TRP A 60 -1.86 -14.03 9.52
CA TRP A 60 -2.67 -15.13 10.02
C TRP A 60 -3.20 -16.04 8.90
N LYS A 61 -3.56 -15.47 7.73
CA LYS A 61 -4.00 -16.26 6.57
C LYS A 61 -2.85 -17.06 5.97
N PHE A 62 -1.66 -16.46 5.91
CA PHE A 62 -0.48 -17.14 5.42
C PHE A 62 -0.09 -18.32 6.32
N ASN A 63 -0.03 -18.11 7.66
CA ASN A 63 0.27 -19.18 8.60
C ASN A 63 -0.78 -20.30 8.56
N LEU A 64 -2.05 -19.94 8.43
CA LEU A 64 -3.13 -20.90 8.28
C LEU A 64 -2.99 -21.72 7.00
N LEU A 65 -2.61 -21.08 5.89
CA LEU A 65 -2.35 -21.75 4.61
C LEU A 65 -1.21 -22.75 4.72
N VAL A 66 -0.08 -22.37 5.35
CA VAL A 66 1.06 -23.24 5.57
C VAL A 66 0.67 -24.42 6.46
N PHE A 67 -0.08 -24.16 7.54
CA PHE A 67 -0.57 -25.20 8.44
C PHE A 67 -1.49 -26.20 7.72
N PHE A 68 -2.46 -25.73 6.97
CA PHE A 68 -3.36 -26.60 6.19
C PHE A 68 -2.62 -27.37 5.10
N PHE A 69 -1.67 -26.75 4.44
CA PHE A 69 -0.81 -27.45 3.48
C PHE A 69 -0.07 -28.60 4.17
N TYR A 70 0.57 -28.32 5.30
CA TYR A 70 1.27 -29.33 6.08
C TYR A 70 0.36 -30.52 6.49
N ILE A 71 -0.80 -30.22 7.07
CA ILE A 71 -1.75 -31.26 7.47
C ILE A 71 -2.27 -32.07 6.26
N THR A 72 -2.58 -31.39 5.17
CA THR A 72 -3.12 -32.04 3.96
C THR A 72 -2.10 -33.00 3.35
N VAL A 73 -0.83 -32.59 3.23
CA VAL A 73 0.22 -33.43 2.69
C VAL A 73 0.42 -34.67 3.58
N ASN A 74 0.57 -34.47 4.90
CA ASN A 74 0.72 -35.58 5.83
C ASN A 74 -0.47 -36.55 5.79
N LEU A 75 -1.69 -36.03 5.69
CA LEU A 75 -2.90 -36.85 5.58
C LEU A 75 -2.90 -37.70 4.31
N ILE A 76 -2.51 -37.10 3.17
CA ILE A 76 -2.41 -37.83 1.89
C ILE A 76 -1.40 -39.00 2.01
N PHE A 77 -0.19 -38.73 2.52
CA PHE A 77 0.83 -39.75 2.68
C PHE A 77 0.45 -40.80 3.72
N ALA A 78 -0.14 -40.38 4.85
CA ALA A 78 -0.67 -41.32 5.84
C ALA A 78 -1.73 -42.25 5.24
N LEU A 79 -2.63 -41.73 4.43
CA LEU A 79 -3.63 -42.57 3.73
C LEU A 79 -2.97 -43.53 2.75
N LEU A 80 -1.96 -43.09 2.00
CA LEU A 80 -1.21 -43.96 1.08
C LEU A 80 -0.53 -45.12 1.83
N TYR A 81 0.19 -44.84 2.92
CA TYR A 81 0.78 -45.86 3.77
C TYR A 81 -0.25 -46.80 4.39
N TYR A 82 -1.35 -46.22 4.91
CA TYR A 82 -2.37 -47.00 5.62
C TYR A 82 -3.12 -47.99 4.70
N PHE A 83 -3.46 -47.55 3.49
CA PHE A 83 -4.26 -48.40 2.58
C PHE A 83 -3.43 -49.30 1.68
N ILE A 84 -2.21 -48.92 1.31
CA ILE A 84 -1.43 -49.66 0.33
C ILE A 84 -0.56 -50.74 1.02
N ASP A 85 0.18 -50.38 2.05
CA ASP A 85 1.13 -51.29 2.68
C ASP A 85 1.42 -50.94 4.18
N PRO A 86 0.41 -51.03 5.07
CA PRO A 86 0.58 -50.62 6.45
C PRO A 86 1.52 -51.50 7.28
N ASN A 87 1.76 -52.76 6.84
CA ASN A 87 2.56 -53.71 7.60
C ASN A 87 4.07 -53.56 7.41
N HIS A 88 4.49 -52.73 6.45
CA HIS A 88 5.91 -52.47 6.18
C HIS A 88 6.40 -51.13 6.75
N ILE A 89 5.82 -50.70 7.91
CA ILE A 89 6.39 -49.67 8.77
C ILE A 89 6.73 -50.30 10.10
N ASN A 90 8.03 -50.48 10.39
CA ASN A 90 8.49 -51.04 11.65
C ASN A 90 8.33 -50.05 12.79
N GLY A 91 8.18 -50.60 14.01
CA GLY A 91 8.13 -49.82 15.28
C GLY A 91 6.75 -49.24 15.60
N MET A 92 5.69 -49.61 14.86
CA MET A 92 4.31 -49.24 15.21
C MET A 92 3.85 -50.02 16.43
N GLU A 93 3.19 -49.32 17.36
CA GLU A 93 2.54 -49.90 18.56
C GLU A 93 1.10 -49.40 18.55
N TYR A 94 0.13 -50.32 18.35
CA TYR A 94 -1.29 -49.96 18.25
C TYR A 94 -2.16 -51.11 18.82
N THR A 95 -3.31 -50.72 19.40
CA THR A 95 -4.34 -51.62 19.88
C THR A 95 -5.65 -51.47 19.11
N SER A 96 -5.79 -50.35 18.36
CA SER A 96 -6.97 -50.07 17.57
C SER A 96 -6.59 -49.53 16.16
N GLU A 97 -7.51 -49.58 15.23
CA GLU A 97 -7.29 -49.04 13.85
C GLU A 97 -7.05 -47.52 13.87
N LEU A 98 -7.65 -46.80 14.83
CA LEU A 98 -7.42 -45.36 14.98
C LEU A 98 -5.96 -45.08 15.45
N GLU A 99 -5.44 -45.86 16.39
CA GLU A 99 -4.04 -45.76 16.82
C GLU A 99 -3.09 -46.13 15.69
N LYS A 100 -3.42 -47.15 14.91
CA LYS A 100 -2.63 -47.52 13.73
C LYS A 100 -2.55 -46.39 12.75
N PHE A 101 -3.68 -45.75 12.42
CA PHE A 101 -3.70 -44.57 11.54
C PHE A 101 -2.90 -43.43 12.16
N ALA A 102 -2.99 -43.15 13.44
CA ALA A 102 -2.20 -42.13 14.13
C ALA A 102 -0.70 -42.38 14.03
N GLU A 103 -0.24 -43.65 14.24
CA GLU A 103 1.16 -44.03 14.11
C GLU A 103 1.68 -43.77 12.67
N VAL A 104 0.88 -44.15 11.68
CA VAL A 104 1.20 -43.89 10.26
C VAL A 104 1.22 -42.37 9.95
N PHE A 105 0.30 -41.62 10.51
CA PHE A 105 0.29 -40.16 10.36
C PHE A 105 1.52 -39.52 11.00
N PHE A 106 1.93 -39.97 12.18
CA PHE A 106 3.16 -39.48 12.85
C PHE A 106 4.41 -39.89 12.09
N PHE A 107 4.43 -41.09 11.47
CA PHE A 107 5.50 -41.49 10.54
C PHE A 107 5.61 -40.54 9.36
N SER A 108 4.50 -40.24 8.70
CA SER A 108 4.45 -39.24 7.61
C SER A 108 4.98 -37.90 8.10
N ALA A 109 4.49 -37.39 9.23
CA ALA A 109 4.93 -36.11 9.79
C ALA A 109 6.45 -36.04 10.04
N GLN A 110 7.05 -37.12 10.51
CA GLN A 110 8.51 -37.20 10.76
C GLN A 110 9.29 -37.30 9.45
N SER A 111 8.75 -37.99 8.44
CA SER A 111 9.35 -38.14 7.12
C SER A 111 9.31 -36.84 6.32
N LEU A 112 8.14 -36.18 6.27
CA LEU A 112 7.94 -34.92 5.60
C LEU A 112 8.81 -33.80 6.17
N THR A 113 8.94 -33.73 7.50
CA THR A 113 9.79 -32.74 8.18
C THR A 113 11.27 -33.13 8.26
N THR A 114 11.62 -34.31 7.75
CA THR A 114 12.99 -34.87 7.80
C THR A 114 13.56 -35.04 9.22
N VAL A 115 12.71 -35.12 10.24
CA VAL A 115 13.13 -35.31 11.64
C VAL A 115 13.63 -36.74 11.90
N GLY A 116 12.84 -37.76 11.49
CA GLY A 116 13.24 -39.16 11.49
C GLY A 116 13.77 -39.67 12.84
N TYR A 117 12.96 -39.71 13.90
CA TYR A 117 13.41 -40.21 15.23
C TYR A 117 13.90 -41.66 15.23
N GLY A 118 13.59 -42.44 14.19
CA GLY A 118 14.10 -43.81 14.02
C GLY A 118 13.25 -44.90 14.65
N ARG A 119 12.29 -44.60 15.53
CA ARG A 119 11.34 -45.60 16.07
C ARG A 119 10.49 -46.18 14.97
N LEU A 120 9.87 -45.30 14.18
CA LEU A 120 9.11 -45.67 12.96
C LEU A 120 10.03 -45.62 11.75
N ASN A 121 10.12 -46.69 11.01
CA ASN A 121 10.94 -46.73 9.79
C ASN A 121 10.26 -47.55 8.70
N PRO A 122 10.36 -47.14 7.40
CA PRO A 122 9.75 -47.85 6.32
C PRO A 122 10.60 -49.07 5.92
N THR A 123 9.92 -50.17 5.62
CA THR A 123 10.55 -51.40 5.08
C THR A 123 9.89 -51.75 3.73
N GLY A 124 10.59 -52.56 2.95
CA GLY A 124 10.14 -52.87 1.62
C GLY A 124 10.37 -51.75 0.60
N TYR A 125 10.39 -52.10 -0.68
CA TYR A 125 10.71 -51.13 -1.75
C TYR A 125 9.63 -50.03 -1.87
N PHE A 126 8.37 -50.39 -1.73
CA PHE A 126 7.27 -49.45 -1.92
C PHE A 126 7.28 -48.33 -0.87
N ASN A 127 7.27 -48.69 0.43
CA ASN A 127 7.23 -47.70 1.53
C ASN A 127 8.52 -46.89 1.59
N SER A 128 9.70 -47.48 1.29
CA SER A 128 10.96 -46.77 1.20
C SER A 128 10.98 -45.74 0.07
N THR A 129 10.41 -46.10 -1.09
CA THR A 129 10.30 -45.17 -2.24
C THR A 129 9.30 -44.04 -1.89
N LEU A 130 8.14 -44.38 -1.30
CA LEU A 130 7.14 -43.41 -0.94
C LEU A 130 7.70 -42.42 0.09
N ALA A 131 8.42 -42.91 1.11
CA ALA A 131 9.06 -42.05 2.12
C ALA A 131 10.15 -41.15 1.51
N SER A 132 10.87 -41.62 0.53
CA SER A 132 11.88 -40.81 -0.20
C SER A 132 11.21 -39.67 -0.99
N VAL A 133 10.11 -39.97 -1.68
CA VAL A 133 9.32 -38.96 -2.39
C VAL A 133 8.70 -37.95 -1.42
N GLU A 134 8.16 -38.43 -0.29
CA GLU A 134 7.61 -37.60 0.75
C GLU A 134 8.64 -36.62 1.33
N SER A 135 9.83 -37.13 1.67
CA SER A 135 10.93 -36.31 2.17
C SER A 135 11.40 -35.27 1.16
N LEU A 136 11.42 -35.62 -0.14
CA LEU A 136 11.73 -34.65 -1.21
C LEU A 136 10.67 -33.55 -1.27
N ILE A 137 9.39 -33.91 -1.20
CA ILE A 137 8.28 -32.92 -1.17
C ILE A 137 8.38 -32.03 0.07
N GLY A 138 8.71 -32.61 1.23
CA GLY A 138 8.95 -31.87 2.46
C GLY A 138 10.06 -30.84 2.35
N LEU A 139 11.22 -31.27 1.81
CA LEU A 139 12.38 -30.40 1.59
C LEU A 139 12.06 -29.25 0.61
N LEU A 140 11.39 -29.54 -0.50
CA LEU A 140 10.97 -28.52 -1.48
C LEU A 140 9.91 -27.58 -0.88
N GLY A 141 8.95 -28.11 -0.12
CA GLY A 141 7.93 -27.33 0.59
C GLY A 141 8.55 -26.36 1.59
N PHE A 142 9.53 -26.83 2.38
CA PHE A 142 10.28 -26.00 3.32
C PHE A 142 11.07 -24.88 2.60
N ALA A 143 11.75 -25.22 1.51
CA ALA A 143 12.48 -24.23 0.71
C ALA A 143 11.56 -23.16 0.12
N LEU A 144 10.40 -23.55 -0.42
CA LEU A 144 9.39 -22.63 -0.93
C LEU A 144 8.81 -21.73 0.18
N ALA A 145 8.46 -22.31 1.33
CA ALA A 145 7.95 -21.55 2.48
C ALA A 145 8.98 -20.53 2.97
N THR A 146 10.25 -20.91 3.07
CA THR A 146 11.34 -20.01 3.45
C THR A 146 11.52 -18.89 2.43
N GLY A 147 11.49 -19.18 1.13
CA GLY A 147 11.56 -18.18 0.07
C GLY A 147 10.38 -17.18 0.13
N LEU A 148 9.15 -17.68 0.38
CA LEU A 148 7.98 -16.82 0.56
C LEU A 148 8.09 -15.96 1.83
N LEU A 149 8.56 -16.50 2.95
CA LEU A 149 8.82 -15.76 4.18
C LEU A 149 9.83 -14.65 3.94
N TYR A 150 10.95 -14.96 3.29
CA TYR A 150 11.94 -13.95 2.92
C TYR A 150 11.33 -12.83 2.07
N GLY A 151 10.57 -13.17 1.01
CA GLY A 151 9.88 -12.18 0.17
C GLY A 151 8.89 -11.31 0.93
N ARG A 152 8.26 -11.84 2.00
CA ARG A 152 7.36 -11.07 2.87
C ARG A 152 8.10 -10.11 3.79
N PHE A 153 9.19 -10.57 4.42
CA PHE A 153 10.01 -9.74 5.32
C PHE A 153 10.79 -8.66 4.57
N SER A 154 11.27 -8.95 3.38
CA SER A 154 12.07 -8.02 2.57
C SER A 154 11.22 -6.95 1.86
N ARG A 155 9.90 -6.93 2.03
CA ARG A 155 9.04 -5.95 1.39
C ARG A 155 8.90 -4.70 2.26
N PRO A 156 9.48 -3.57 1.87
CA PRO A 156 9.29 -2.32 2.58
C PRO A 156 7.86 -1.82 2.38
N ILE A 157 7.27 -1.33 3.43
CA ILE A 157 5.98 -0.62 3.41
C ILE A 157 6.26 0.81 3.83
N ALA A 158 6.06 1.77 2.92
CA ALA A 158 6.11 3.18 3.27
C ALA A 158 5.00 3.50 4.28
N LYS A 159 5.35 3.59 5.56
CA LYS A 159 4.41 3.97 6.62
C LYS A 159 4.33 5.49 6.75
N ILE A 160 4.06 6.14 5.64
CA ILE A 160 3.84 7.58 5.56
C ILE A 160 2.37 7.86 5.86
N LEU A 161 2.14 8.81 6.75
CA LEU A 161 0.81 9.35 7.04
C LEU A 161 0.59 10.61 6.22
N PHE A 162 -0.61 10.73 5.67
CA PHE A 162 -1.13 11.94 5.07
C PHE A 162 -2.19 12.55 5.99
N SER A 163 -2.28 13.88 6.03
CA SER A 163 -3.39 14.55 6.72
C SER A 163 -4.74 14.12 6.16
N LYS A 164 -5.78 14.07 7.02
CA LYS A 164 -7.15 13.72 6.58
C LYS A 164 -7.71 14.78 5.64
N ASN A 165 -7.36 16.05 5.89
CA ASN A 165 -7.82 17.18 5.10
C ASN A 165 -6.65 17.83 4.38
N MET A 166 -6.93 18.46 3.24
CA MET A 166 -6.13 19.51 2.64
C MET A 166 -6.75 20.87 2.96
N VAL A 167 -5.94 21.92 2.97
CA VAL A 167 -6.39 23.28 3.32
C VAL A 167 -6.02 24.26 2.22
N ILE A 168 -6.87 25.28 2.03
CA ILE A 168 -6.48 26.52 1.35
C ILE A 168 -6.13 27.52 2.44
N ALA A 169 -4.85 27.88 2.50
CA ALA A 169 -4.24 28.72 3.53
C ALA A 169 -3.57 29.95 2.93
N PRO A 170 -3.42 31.05 3.70
CA PRO A 170 -2.59 32.18 3.29
C PRO A 170 -1.11 31.78 3.27
N TYR A 171 -0.40 32.22 2.23
CA TYR A 171 1.00 31.87 2.01
C TYR A 171 1.72 32.98 1.21
N LYS A 172 2.69 33.68 1.83
CA LYS A 172 3.52 34.71 1.17
C LYS A 172 2.73 35.70 0.31
N GLY A 173 1.66 36.25 0.86
CA GLY A 173 0.81 37.24 0.19
C GLY A 173 -0.22 36.67 -0.81
N ILE A 174 -0.23 35.37 -1.04
CA ILE A 174 -1.19 34.66 -1.89
C ILE A 174 -1.85 33.53 -1.10
N SER A 175 -2.77 32.80 -1.71
CA SER A 175 -3.30 31.55 -1.14
C SER A 175 -2.50 30.34 -1.66
N ALA A 176 -2.49 29.27 -0.91
CA ALA A 176 -1.87 28.01 -1.32
C ALA A 176 -2.72 26.80 -0.90
N LEU A 177 -2.70 25.77 -1.72
CA LEU A 177 -3.20 24.44 -1.38
C LEU A 177 -2.12 23.69 -0.61
N MET A 178 -2.47 23.18 0.58
CA MET A 178 -1.54 22.50 1.44
C MET A 178 -2.12 21.20 1.99
N PHE A 179 -1.25 20.20 2.18
CA PHE A 179 -1.52 19.00 2.97
C PHE A 179 -0.24 18.57 3.69
N ARG A 180 -0.38 17.74 4.71
CA ARG A 180 0.74 17.28 5.52
C ARG A 180 1.09 15.85 5.24
N ILE A 181 2.39 15.58 5.39
CA ILE A 181 3.01 14.27 5.29
C ILE A 181 3.87 14.08 6.53
N ALA A 182 3.80 12.90 7.16
CA ALA A 182 4.67 12.57 8.28
C ALA A 182 5.11 11.12 8.21
N ASN A 183 6.34 10.86 8.61
CA ASN A 183 6.86 9.50 8.75
C ASN A 183 6.38 8.91 10.08
N ARG A 184 5.64 7.80 10.01
CA ARG A 184 5.10 7.11 11.20
C ARG A 184 6.14 6.22 11.88
N THR A 185 7.20 5.87 11.19
CA THR A 185 8.22 4.93 11.68
C THR A 185 9.47 5.66 12.13
N LYS A 186 10.32 4.95 12.88
CA LYS A 186 11.66 5.42 13.24
C LYS A 186 12.68 5.21 12.11
N SER A 187 12.31 4.49 11.02
CA SER A 187 13.18 4.35 9.85
C SER A 187 13.30 5.70 9.13
N GLU A 188 14.47 6.02 8.66
CA GLU A 188 14.69 7.25 7.92
C GLU A 188 14.24 7.09 6.47
N LEU A 189 13.55 8.11 6.00
CA LEU A 189 13.17 8.25 4.60
C LEU A 189 13.96 9.39 4.01
N VAL A 190 14.71 9.08 2.97
CA VAL A 190 15.55 10.06 2.28
C VAL A 190 15.06 10.26 0.84
N ASP A 191 15.50 11.35 0.24
CA ASP A 191 15.19 11.67 -1.15
C ASP A 191 13.68 11.60 -1.49
N ILE A 192 12.84 12.17 -0.61
CA ILE A 192 11.40 12.17 -0.79
C ILE A 192 11.01 13.13 -1.89
N GLN A 193 10.38 12.61 -2.92
CA GLN A 193 9.82 13.38 -4.03
C GLN A 193 8.31 13.33 -3.97
N ALA A 194 7.67 14.48 -4.18
CA ALA A 194 6.21 14.62 -4.25
C ALA A 194 5.80 15.07 -5.65
N SER A 195 4.74 14.45 -6.17
CA SER A 195 4.03 14.87 -7.36
C SER A 195 2.55 14.97 -7.02
N VAL A 196 1.94 16.08 -7.39
CA VAL A 196 0.53 16.37 -7.09
C VAL A 196 -0.21 16.69 -8.37
N ILE A 197 -1.31 15.99 -8.59
CA ILE A 197 -2.14 16.11 -9.78
C ILE A 197 -3.51 16.58 -9.33
N LEU A 198 -3.99 17.65 -9.95
CA LEU A 198 -5.36 18.12 -9.81
C LEU A 198 -6.22 17.51 -10.92
N SER A 199 -7.31 16.87 -10.55
CA SER A 199 -8.41 16.47 -11.43
C SER A 199 -9.61 17.34 -11.11
N TYR A 200 -10.24 17.92 -12.14
CA TYR A 200 -11.39 18.79 -11.98
C TYR A 200 -12.27 18.77 -13.22
N VAL A 201 -13.55 19.10 -13.06
CA VAL A 201 -14.53 19.12 -14.14
C VAL A 201 -14.83 20.57 -14.54
N ILE A 202 -14.83 20.84 -15.84
CA ILE A 202 -15.26 22.12 -16.40
C ILE A 202 -16.33 21.88 -17.47
N GLU A 203 -17.14 22.89 -17.73
CA GLU A 203 -18.06 22.88 -18.87
C GLU A 203 -17.39 23.48 -20.11
N GLU A 204 -17.22 22.66 -21.15
CA GLU A 204 -16.75 23.08 -22.47
C GLU A 204 -17.81 22.75 -23.51
N ASN A 205 -18.31 23.77 -24.27
CA ASN A 205 -19.33 23.60 -25.30
C ASN A 205 -20.61 22.85 -24.86
N GLY A 206 -21.05 23.11 -23.60
CA GLY A 206 -22.23 22.45 -23.00
C GLY A 206 -22.02 20.99 -22.62
N LYS A 207 -20.78 20.53 -22.54
CA LYS A 207 -20.40 19.20 -22.04
C LYS A 207 -19.45 19.33 -20.87
N SER A 208 -19.68 18.50 -19.85
CA SER A 208 -18.75 18.36 -18.75
C SER A 208 -17.50 17.61 -19.20
N VAL A 209 -16.34 18.21 -19.04
CA VAL A 209 -15.05 17.60 -19.38
C VAL A 209 -14.16 17.57 -18.16
N ARG A 210 -13.64 16.39 -17.80
CA ARG A 210 -12.66 16.24 -16.72
C ARG A 210 -11.27 16.59 -17.25
N LYS A 211 -10.60 17.50 -16.56
CA LYS A 211 -9.22 17.93 -16.86
C LYS A 211 -8.29 17.48 -15.77
N PHE A 212 -7.04 17.27 -16.14
CA PHE A 212 -5.94 16.95 -15.24
C PHE A 212 -4.83 17.99 -15.39
N SER A 213 -4.27 18.43 -14.29
CA SER A 213 -3.15 19.37 -14.28
C SER A 213 -2.15 18.98 -13.21
N ASN A 214 -0.87 18.94 -13.56
CA ASN A 214 0.19 18.82 -12.56
C ASN A 214 0.28 20.12 -11.77
N LEU A 215 0.26 20.03 -10.45
CA LEU A 215 0.41 21.18 -9.56
C LEU A 215 1.89 21.42 -9.27
N LYS A 216 2.36 22.63 -9.57
CA LYS A 216 3.72 23.06 -9.27
C LYS A 216 3.83 23.25 -7.76
N LEU A 217 4.68 22.47 -7.11
CA LEU A 217 4.94 22.55 -5.69
C LEU A 217 6.08 23.54 -5.40
N GLU A 218 6.02 24.20 -4.25
CA GLU A 218 7.14 25.05 -3.77
C GLU A 218 8.43 24.22 -3.65
N LEU A 219 8.31 23.05 -3.01
CA LEU A 219 9.37 22.04 -2.94
C LEU A 219 8.82 20.74 -3.50
N THR A 220 9.46 20.23 -4.54
CA THR A 220 9.12 18.92 -5.13
C THR A 220 9.92 17.80 -4.48
N LYS A 221 11.01 18.11 -3.77
CA LYS A 221 11.92 17.16 -3.13
C LYS A 221 12.37 17.67 -1.77
N VAL A 222 12.44 16.74 -0.81
CA VAL A 222 13.01 16.93 0.52
C VAL A 222 14.04 15.83 0.76
N ASN A 223 15.23 16.21 1.22
CA ASN A 223 16.33 15.25 1.35
C ASN A 223 16.11 14.25 2.49
N LEU A 224 15.48 14.67 3.59
CA LEU A 224 15.24 13.84 4.77
C LEU A 224 13.87 14.15 5.37
N LEU A 225 13.07 13.13 5.64
CA LEU A 225 11.79 13.25 6.34
C LEU A 225 11.86 12.60 7.73
N SER A 226 12.53 13.25 8.64
CA SER A 226 12.60 12.83 10.03
C SER A 226 11.37 13.24 10.87
N MET A 227 10.64 14.26 10.45
CA MET A 227 9.50 14.79 11.19
C MET A 227 8.22 14.84 10.31
N SER A 228 7.84 16.00 9.87
CA SER A 228 6.69 16.24 9.01
C SER A 228 7.04 17.24 7.91
N TRP A 229 6.40 17.08 6.77
CA TRP A 229 6.50 18.00 5.65
C TRP A 229 5.11 18.49 5.25
N THR A 230 4.93 19.81 5.23
CA THR A 230 3.75 20.41 4.63
C THR A 230 4.04 20.67 3.16
N THR A 231 3.39 19.94 2.30
CA THR A 231 3.45 20.14 0.85
C THR A 231 2.62 21.35 0.48
N VAL A 232 3.20 22.26 -0.29
CA VAL A 232 2.60 23.57 -0.64
C VAL A 232 2.55 23.69 -2.16
N HIS A 233 1.35 23.94 -2.70
CA HIS A 233 1.15 24.41 -4.05
C HIS A 233 0.66 25.86 -4.00
N PRO A 234 1.50 26.86 -4.37
CA PRO A 234 1.09 28.25 -4.45
C PRO A 234 0.02 28.43 -5.51
N ILE A 235 -1.06 29.14 -5.19
CA ILE A 235 -2.14 29.49 -6.15
C ILE A 235 -1.82 30.84 -6.75
N ASP A 236 -0.79 30.86 -7.61
CA ASP A 236 -0.35 32.00 -8.40
C ASP A 236 -1.01 32.02 -9.79
N GLU A 237 -0.57 32.95 -10.66
CA GLU A 237 -1.10 33.10 -12.01
C GLU A 237 -0.92 31.87 -12.92
N GLU A 238 0.06 30.98 -12.60
CA GLU A 238 0.31 29.75 -13.34
C GLU A 238 -0.55 28.58 -12.82
N SER A 239 -1.18 28.74 -11.65
CA SER A 239 -2.02 27.70 -11.05
C SER A 239 -3.33 27.49 -11.82
N PRO A 240 -3.76 26.25 -12.07
CA PRO A 240 -5.08 25.97 -12.63
C PRO A 240 -6.23 26.42 -11.74
N MET A 241 -5.97 26.67 -10.44
CA MET A 241 -6.92 27.16 -9.45
C MET A 241 -6.85 28.68 -9.26
N TYR A 242 -6.08 29.41 -10.08
CA TYR A 242 -5.98 30.86 -9.96
C TYR A 242 -7.34 31.56 -10.10
N GLY A 243 -7.65 32.40 -9.16
CA GLY A 243 -8.93 33.13 -9.12
C GLY A 243 -10.14 32.31 -8.65
N TRP A 244 -9.95 31.04 -8.27
CA TRP A 244 -11.03 30.23 -7.72
C TRP A 244 -11.44 30.74 -6.32
N LYS A 245 -12.76 30.83 -6.13
CA LYS A 245 -13.41 31.10 -4.82
C LYS A 245 -13.82 29.78 -4.15
N GLU A 246 -14.25 29.83 -2.91
CA GLU A 246 -14.70 28.65 -2.16
C GLU A 246 -15.75 27.83 -2.92
N GLU A 247 -16.68 28.51 -3.63
CA GLU A 247 -17.74 27.86 -4.40
C GLU A 247 -17.21 27.06 -5.59
N ASP A 248 -16.14 27.54 -6.24
CA ASP A 248 -15.52 26.87 -7.39
C ASP A 248 -14.86 25.54 -6.99
N PHE A 249 -14.23 25.50 -5.80
CA PHE A 249 -13.68 24.26 -5.26
C PHE A 249 -14.74 23.20 -4.99
N ARG A 250 -15.97 23.60 -4.66
CA ARG A 250 -17.10 22.70 -4.43
C ARG A 250 -17.76 22.25 -5.74
N LYS A 251 -17.90 23.18 -6.70
CA LYS A 251 -18.65 22.97 -7.95
C LYS A 251 -17.89 22.09 -8.95
N ASN A 252 -16.57 22.20 -9.01
CA ASN A 252 -15.75 21.62 -10.09
C ASN A 252 -15.36 20.15 -9.87
N ASP A 253 -16.04 19.39 -9.00
CA ASP A 253 -15.78 17.98 -8.71
C ASP A 253 -14.27 17.68 -8.61
N LEU A 254 -13.63 18.42 -7.70
CA LEU A 254 -12.19 18.43 -7.51
C LEU A 254 -11.71 17.15 -6.84
N GLU A 255 -10.66 16.54 -7.39
CA GLU A 255 -9.86 15.51 -6.74
C GLU A 255 -8.36 15.83 -6.87
N VAL A 256 -7.66 15.87 -5.76
CA VAL A 256 -6.20 16.06 -5.71
C VAL A 256 -5.55 14.73 -5.42
N LEU A 257 -4.72 14.25 -6.36
CA LEU A 257 -3.95 13.02 -6.25
C LEU A 257 -2.54 13.39 -5.80
N ALA A 258 -2.12 12.88 -4.64
CA ALA A 258 -0.77 13.07 -4.12
C ALA A 258 0.01 11.75 -4.21
N LEU A 259 1.13 11.78 -4.92
CA LEU A 259 2.04 10.67 -5.11
C LEU A 259 3.38 11.02 -4.46
N LEU A 260 3.90 10.11 -3.66
CA LEU A 260 5.22 10.23 -3.02
C LEU A 260 6.10 9.06 -3.40
N GLN A 261 7.34 9.36 -3.65
CA GLN A 261 8.43 8.40 -3.79
C GLN A 261 9.50 8.75 -2.75
N ALA A 262 10.03 7.76 -2.04
CA ALA A 262 11.09 7.94 -1.07
C ALA A 262 12.03 6.73 -1.12
N TYR A 263 13.28 6.93 -0.75
CA TYR A 263 14.21 5.84 -0.50
C TYR A 263 14.19 5.49 0.99
N GLU A 264 13.95 4.22 1.30
CA GLU A 264 13.91 3.67 2.65
C GLU A 264 15.24 2.97 2.94
N GLU A 265 16.00 3.46 3.93
CA GLU A 265 17.38 3.03 4.16
C GLU A 265 17.48 1.62 4.73
N THR A 266 16.56 1.21 5.61
CA THR A 266 16.60 -0.11 6.27
C THR A 266 16.57 -1.26 5.28
N PHE A 267 15.74 -1.15 4.24
CA PHE A 267 15.62 -2.15 3.17
C PHE A 267 16.39 -1.80 1.89
N SER A 268 17.03 -0.62 1.86
CA SER A 268 17.75 -0.10 0.68
C SER A 268 16.90 -0.14 -0.59
N GLN A 269 15.63 0.29 -0.49
CA GLN A 269 14.67 0.25 -1.58
C GLN A 269 13.87 1.53 -1.70
N THR A 270 13.50 1.84 -2.95
CA THR A 270 12.54 2.91 -3.22
C THR A 270 11.13 2.46 -2.88
N VAL A 271 10.44 3.25 -2.07
CA VAL A 271 9.05 3.03 -1.69
C VAL A 271 8.15 4.09 -2.32
N HIS A 272 6.95 3.68 -2.69
CA HIS A 272 5.94 4.57 -3.25
C HIS A 272 4.71 4.55 -2.35
N THR A 273 4.16 5.73 -2.11
CA THR A 273 2.86 5.87 -1.44
C THR A 273 2.05 6.95 -2.13
N ARG A 274 0.75 6.89 -1.96
CA ARG A 274 -0.18 7.80 -2.62
C ARG A 274 -1.46 7.91 -1.84
N THR A 275 -2.14 9.04 -2.00
CA THR A 275 -3.47 9.31 -1.45
C THR A 275 -4.22 10.22 -2.41
N SER A 276 -5.52 10.37 -2.18
CA SER A 276 -6.29 11.41 -2.86
C SER A 276 -7.12 12.20 -1.86
N TYR A 277 -7.48 13.41 -2.28
CA TYR A 277 -8.37 14.31 -1.55
C TYR A 277 -9.47 14.78 -2.48
N THR A 278 -10.69 14.74 -2.02
CA THR A 278 -11.85 15.30 -2.71
C THR A 278 -12.23 16.67 -2.14
N ASN A 279 -13.19 17.35 -2.74
CA ASN A 279 -13.75 18.59 -2.24
C ASN A 279 -14.32 18.47 -0.82
N GLU A 280 -14.80 17.29 -0.40
CA GLU A 280 -15.28 17.06 0.96
C GLU A 280 -14.17 17.13 2.02
N GLU A 281 -12.94 16.82 1.62
CA GLU A 281 -11.73 16.84 2.46
C GLU A 281 -10.96 18.15 2.35
N LEU A 282 -11.46 19.15 1.59
CA LEU A 282 -10.90 20.49 1.50
C LEU A 282 -11.45 21.39 2.60
N ARG A 283 -10.58 22.18 3.21
CA ARG A 283 -10.91 23.21 4.19
C ARG A 283 -10.43 24.57 3.68
N TYR A 284 -11.37 25.38 3.22
CA TYR A 284 -11.09 26.73 2.71
C TYR A 284 -10.92 27.70 3.88
N GLY A 285 -9.94 28.61 3.80
CA GLY A 285 -9.65 29.54 4.88
C GLY A 285 -9.22 28.85 6.17
N ALA A 286 -8.32 27.89 6.06
CA ALA A 286 -7.79 27.12 7.19
C ALA A 286 -6.28 27.05 7.15
N LYS A 287 -5.64 27.13 8.33
CA LYS A 287 -4.17 27.02 8.49
C LYS A 287 -3.85 25.92 9.49
N PHE A 288 -2.96 25.03 9.11
CA PHE A 288 -2.52 23.95 10.00
C PHE A 288 -1.81 24.48 11.25
N ILE A 289 -2.10 23.87 12.41
CA ILE A 289 -1.40 24.13 13.67
C ILE A 289 -0.07 23.37 13.66
N SER A 290 0.99 23.91 14.29
CA SER A 290 2.28 23.20 14.38
C SER A 290 2.13 21.84 15.05
N MET A 291 2.76 20.81 14.47
CA MET A 291 2.91 19.48 15.06
C MET A 291 4.14 19.37 15.96
N MET A 292 5.01 20.38 15.95
CA MET A 292 6.25 20.35 16.71
C MET A 292 6.03 21.01 18.06
N GLU A 293 6.47 20.34 19.12
CA GLU A 293 6.45 20.79 20.49
C GLU A 293 7.87 20.70 21.07
N ALA A 294 8.17 21.58 22.03
CA ALA A 294 9.41 21.51 22.78
C ALA A 294 9.38 20.32 23.75
N GLY A 295 10.32 19.44 23.62
CA GLY A 295 10.50 18.29 24.51
C GLY A 295 11.56 18.55 25.59
N PRO A 296 11.73 17.62 26.54
CA PRO A 296 12.76 17.72 27.58
C PRO A 296 14.18 17.64 26.94
N ASN A 297 15.14 18.29 27.62
CA ASN A 297 16.55 18.28 27.22
C ASN A 297 16.82 18.81 25.79
N GLY A 298 16.01 19.75 25.28
CA GLY A 298 16.19 20.33 23.95
C GLY A 298 15.73 19.39 22.79
N SER A 299 15.04 18.31 23.10
CA SER A 299 14.44 17.44 22.08
C SER A 299 13.20 18.09 21.44
N VAL A 300 12.81 17.61 20.27
CA VAL A 300 11.57 18.00 19.60
C VAL A 300 10.60 16.83 19.65
N ILE A 301 9.38 17.10 20.10
CA ILE A 301 8.28 16.14 20.10
C ILE A 301 7.43 16.38 18.85
N LEU A 302 7.21 15.34 18.08
CA LEU A 302 6.26 15.36 16.96
C LEU A 302 4.89 14.82 17.43
N ALA A 303 3.93 15.72 17.61
CA ALA A 303 2.59 15.43 18.09
C ALA A 303 1.70 14.96 16.92
N PHE A 304 1.56 13.64 16.73
CA PHE A 304 0.75 13.05 15.65
C PHE A 304 -0.74 13.30 15.80
N ASP A 305 -1.24 13.53 17.01
CA ASP A 305 -2.62 13.95 17.29
C ASP A 305 -2.96 15.31 16.69
N LYS A 306 -1.94 16.15 16.42
CA LYS A 306 -2.07 17.45 15.73
C LYS A 306 -1.93 17.36 14.20
N MET A 307 -1.76 16.18 13.64
CA MET A 307 -1.59 15.96 12.19
C MET A 307 -2.71 16.62 11.38
N ASP A 308 -3.94 16.48 11.84
CA ASP A 308 -5.16 16.95 11.18
C ASP A 308 -5.68 18.27 11.72
N SER A 309 -5.02 18.86 12.73
CA SER A 309 -5.49 20.05 13.43
C SER A 309 -5.21 21.31 12.62
N PHE A 310 -6.22 22.15 12.49
CA PHE A 310 -6.14 23.44 11.81
C PHE A 310 -6.97 24.51 12.54
N THR A 311 -6.64 25.76 12.31
CA THR A 311 -7.44 26.94 12.73
C THR A 311 -8.08 27.57 11.51
N LYS A 312 -9.29 28.11 11.67
CA LYS A 312 -9.92 28.94 10.65
C LYS A 312 -9.24 30.30 10.61
N VAL A 313 -9.00 30.81 9.42
CA VAL A 313 -8.38 32.12 9.16
C VAL A 313 -9.15 32.84 8.06
N ASN A 314 -9.19 34.17 8.13
CA ASN A 314 -9.67 34.98 7.03
C ASN A 314 -8.54 35.11 5.98
N LEU A 315 -8.74 34.54 4.80
CA LEU A 315 -7.69 34.52 3.75
C LEU A 315 -7.28 35.92 3.34
N GLU A 316 -8.21 36.84 3.14
CA GLU A 316 -7.91 38.20 2.66
C GLU A 316 -7.09 39.00 3.69
N GLU A 317 -7.47 38.95 4.97
CA GLU A 317 -6.73 39.62 6.03
C GLU A 317 -5.35 39.05 6.28
N GLU A 318 -5.23 37.71 6.27
CA GLU A 318 -3.94 37.04 6.53
C GLU A 318 -2.98 37.12 5.33
N MET A 319 -3.48 37.16 4.09
CA MET A 319 -2.63 37.38 2.92
C MET A 319 -1.93 38.75 2.99
N ILE A 320 -2.64 39.81 3.43
CA ILE A 320 -2.05 41.14 3.63
C ILE A 320 -0.94 41.10 4.69
N ARG A 321 -1.10 40.31 5.76
CA ARG A 321 -0.09 40.17 6.83
C ARG A 321 1.12 39.36 6.44
N THR A 322 1.00 38.49 5.43
CA THR A 322 2.07 37.58 4.99
C THR A 322 2.78 38.04 3.71
N ALA A 323 2.28 39.11 3.07
CA ALA A 323 2.93 39.81 1.95
C ALA A 323 4.08 40.70 2.46
#